data_571ebaa57380430d9fd7e9093d799e5f
#
_entry.id   571ebaa57380430d9fd7e9093d799e5f
#
_cell.length_a   1.000
_cell.length_b   1.000
_cell.length_c   1.000
_cell.angle_alpha   90.00
_cell.angle_beta   90.00
_cell.angle_gamma   90.00
#
_symmetry.space_group_name_H-M   'P 1'
#
loop_
_entity.id
_entity.type
_entity.pdbx_description
1 polymer ?
#
loop_
_entity_poly.entity_id
_entity_poly.type
_entity_poly.pdbx_seq_one_letter_code
_entity_poly.pdbx_strand_id
1 'polypeptide(L)'
;MYILYDSDLRTSRARLLEMFTDTTCDPEIMKNATDTYFSLLQGFIASLDGTKQENKLRFMQNFKWTDTLQGNTPSAQQDAIFELVSMAFNVAIWHTKFASRLAGKENVTEEEAKDVHRSLKFAAGIFKHLKEVHIPRLITPAEKGRDLEPRVMDTYMVQCKAEAQEVTIARAIELKHNATLIAALAFETANFYQKADHTLNTLEPECSSKWRKYLQLKQHFYMAYAYCYHGQTLLVSDKCGESIRSLQEAEKCYSRAEALCKEYRQTKGPGSTAKPSEQLFFTTLGGLIKNTLQKCERENGFIYFHKVPAEVPQLELKASYGLAEPISFEFPALSEQCTPEVYTTFDLTKGAKAEKAKPKQEEDVKPMKEPDMKPQKDTGCVIS
;
A
#
# COMPACT_ATOMS: atom_id res chain seq x y z
N MET A 1 14.51 -1.65 37.88
CA MET A 1 14.38 -0.78 36.70
C MET A 1 14.48 -1.55 35.39
N TYR A 2 15.54 -2.35 35.15
CA TYR A 2 15.66 -3.20 33.94
C TYR A 2 14.48 -4.17 33.73
N ILE A 3 14.03 -4.87 34.79
CA ILE A 3 12.88 -5.81 34.72
C ILE A 3 11.60 -5.10 34.29
N LEU A 4 11.38 -3.88 34.74
CA LEU A 4 10.22 -3.06 34.35
C LEU A 4 10.30 -2.70 32.86
N TYR A 5 11.46 -2.25 32.39
CA TYR A 5 11.68 -1.90 30.97
C TYR A 5 11.43 -3.09 30.03
N ASP A 6 11.95 -4.29 30.33
CA ASP A 6 11.71 -5.50 29.55
C ASP A 6 10.23 -5.91 29.58
N SER A 7 9.57 -5.77 30.73
CA SER A 7 8.13 -6.00 30.86
C SER A 7 7.31 -5.05 30.00
N ASP A 8 7.62 -3.75 30.03
CA ASP A 8 6.90 -2.73 29.27
C ASP A 8 7.10 -2.92 27.77
N LEU A 9 8.31 -3.27 27.33
CA LEU A 9 8.60 -3.57 25.92
C LEU A 9 7.80 -4.78 25.44
N ARG A 10 7.74 -5.86 26.22
CA ARG A 10 6.97 -7.07 25.88
C ARG A 10 5.48 -6.80 25.85
N THR A 11 4.97 -6.05 26.84
CA THR A 11 3.55 -5.71 26.93
C THR A 11 3.13 -4.81 25.78
N SER A 12 3.91 -3.78 25.46
CA SER A 12 3.62 -2.88 24.33
C SER A 12 3.70 -3.60 22.99
N ARG A 13 4.65 -4.54 22.82
CA ARG A 13 4.74 -5.41 21.65
C ARG A 13 3.49 -6.27 21.49
N ALA A 14 3.09 -6.98 22.55
CA ALA A 14 1.93 -7.86 22.51
C ALA A 14 0.66 -7.08 22.18
N ARG A 15 0.48 -5.91 22.80
CA ARG A 15 -0.64 -5.00 22.50
C ARG A 15 -0.66 -4.58 21.04
N LEU A 16 0.49 -4.21 20.47
CA LEU A 16 0.57 -3.78 19.07
C LEU A 16 0.21 -4.92 18.10
N LEU A 17 0.71 -6.14 18.36
CA LEU A 17 0.38 -7.33 17.59
C LEU A 17 -1.15 -7.64 17.62
N GLU A 18 -1.79 -7.47 18.76
CA GLU A 18 -3.24 -7.61 18.88
C GLU A 18 -3.97 -6.53 18.05
N MET A 19 -3.54 -5.27 18.16
CA MET A 19 -4.14 -4.15 17.41
C MET A 19 -4.02 -4.31 15.90
N PHE A 20 -3.01 -4.99 15.36
CA PHE A 20 -2.90 -5.24 13.92
C PHE A 20 -4.04 -6.10 13.37
N THR A 21 -4.72 -6.85 14.20
CA THR A 21 -5.89 -7.65 13.80
C THR A 21 -7.19 -6.84 13.75
N ASP A 22 -7.21 -5.67 14.38
CA ASP A 22 -8.39 -4.80 14.47
C ASP A 22 -8.21 -3.52 13.65
N THR A 23 -8.79 -3.50 12.46
CA THR A 23 -8.83 -2.32 11.60
C THR A 23 -9.92 -1.31 11.96
N THR A 24 -10.70 -1.55 13.02
CA THR A 24 -11.72 -0.59 13.51
C THR A 24 -11.12 0.40 14.51
N CYS A 25 -9.93 0.13 15.01
CA CYS A 25 -9.21 1.00 15.94
C CYS A 25 -8.98 2.38 15.31
N ASP A 26 -9.04 3.42 16.15
CA ASP A 26 -8.73 4.78 15.72
C ASP A 26 -7.23 4.94 15.38
N PRO A 27 -6.87 5.59 14.26
CA PRO A 27 -5.47 5.80 13.87
C PRO A 27 -4.60 6.52 14.90
N GLU A 28 -5.17 7.42 15.72
CA GLU A 28 -4.43 8.09 16.78
C GLU A 28 -4.11 7.13 17.94
N ILE A 29 -5.04 6.22 18.26
CA ILE A 29 -4.78 5.17 19.25
C ILE A 29 -3.70 4.22 18.75
N MET A 30 -3.74 3.84 17.47
CA MET A 30 -2.70 3.04 16.83
C MET A 30 -1.35 3.75 16.88
N LYS A 31 -1.32 5.04 16.53
CA LYS A 31 -0.11 5.88 16.59
C LYS A 31 0.49 5.91 17.98
N ASN A 32 -0.31 6.17 19.01
CA ASN A 32 0.17 6.24 20.40
C ASN A 32 0.76 4.90 20.87
N ALA A 33 0.12 3.78 20.52
CA ALA A 33 0.65 2.45 20.84
C ALA A 33 1.96 2.17 20.09
N THR A 34 2.04 2.57 18.82
CA THR A 34 3.22 2.46 17.96
C THR A 34 4.38 3.29 18.53
N ASP A 35 4.15 4.55 18.88
CA ASP A 35 5.16 5.45 19.44
C ASP A 35 5.68 4.92 20.78
N THR A 36 4.80 4.41 21.62
CA THR A 36 5.19 3.78 22.90
C THR A 36 6.13 2.60 22.67
N TYR A 37 5.80 1.70 21.76
CA TYR A 37 6.64 0.54 21.47
C TYR A 37 7.98 0.93 20.86
N PHE A 38 7.97 1.78 19.85
CA PHE A 38 9.19 2.16 19.14
C PHE A 38 10.14 2.99 20.00
N SER A 39 9.63 3.88 20.86
CA SER A 39 10.47 4.63 21.78
C SER A 39 11.25 3.71 22.74
N LEU A 40 10.63 2.63 23.19
CA LEU A 40 11.28 1.59 23.99
C LEU A 40 12.26 0.75 23.14
N LEU A 41 11.85 0.28 21.97
CA LEU A 41 12.69 -0.57 21.11
C LEU A 41 13.98 0.15 20.67
N GLN A 42 13.95 1.47 20.52
CA GLN A 42 15.14 2.25 20.20
C GLN A 42 16.25 2.14 21.24
N GLY A 43 15.93 1.81 22.49
CA GLY A 43 16.92 1.55 23.55
C GLY A 43 17.81 0.32 23.26
N PHE A 44 17.41 -0.54 22.33
CA PHE A 44 18.23 -1.65 21.83
C PHE A 44 19.09 -1.27 20.63
N ILE A 45 18.81 -0.13 19.99
CA ILE A 45 19.43 0.28 18.73
C ILE A 45 20.35 1.49 18.92
N ALA A 46 19.89 2.49 19.67
CA ALA A 46 20.66 3.70 19.93
C ALA A 46 21.78 3.44 20.96
N SER A 47 22.97 3.98 20.71
CA SER A 47 24.05 3.96 21.70
C SER A 47 23.75 4.95 22.82
N LEU A 48 23.80 4.49 24.07
CA LEU A 48 23.50 5.28 25.27
C LEU A 48 24.75 5.72 26.05
N ASP A 49 25.93 5.24 25.65
CA ASP A 49 27.20 5.51 26.31
C ASP A 49 28.03 6.62 25.65
N GLY A 50 27.45 7.34 24.70
CA GLY A 50 28.11 8.41 23.96
C GLY A 50 29.21 7.93 23.00
N THR A 51 29.43 6.63 22.89
CA THR A 51 30.33 6.07 21.89
C THR A 51 29.64 6.03 20.52
N LYS A 52 30.44 6.10 19.44
CA LYS A 52 29.91 5.89 18.08
C LYS A 52 29.76 4.42 17.71
N GLN A 53 29.91 3.52 18.69
CA GLN A 53 29.77 2.08 18.47
C GLN A 53 28.28 1.68 18.50
N GLU A 54 27.99 0.56 17.84
CA GLU A 54 26.64 0.00 17.87
C GLU A 54 26.24 -0.40 19.31
N ASN A 55 24.94 -0.30 19.59
CA ASN A 55 24.42 -0.69 20.88
C ASN A 55 24.66 -2.20 21.12
N LYS A 56 25.27 -2.54 22.27
CA LYS A 56 25.55 -3.94 22.65
C LYS A 56 24.29 -4.82 22.76
N LEU A 57 23.11 -4.21 22.88
CA LEU A 57 21.83 -4.90 23.01
C LEU A 57 21.21 -5.26 21.66
N ARG A 58 21.69 -4.66 20.56
CA ARG A 58 21.10 -4.81 19.22
C ARG A 58 20.96 -6.28 18.80
N PHE A 59 21.93 -7.12 19.15
CA PHE A 59 22.00 -8.51 18.74
C PHE A 59 21.66 -9.50 19.86
N MET A 60 20.94 -9.07 20.87
CA MET A 60 20.63 -9.90 22.06
C MET A 60 19.54 -10.93 21.81
N GLN A 61 18.57 -10.60 20.94
CA GLN A 61 17.38 -11.41 20.72
C GLN A 61 17.22 -11.80 19.26
N ASN A 62 16.68 -12.98 19.05
CA ASN A 62 16.31 -13.47 17.73
C ASN A 62 14.82 -13.16 17.49
N PHE A 63 14.52 -12.44 16.41
CA PHE A 63 13.17 -12.05 16.03
C PHE A 63 12.74 -12.90 14.83
N LYS A 64 11.47 -13.32 14.82
CA LYS A 64 10.88 -14.13 13.74
C LYS A 64 9.64 -13.42 13.22
N TRP A 65 9.58 -13.25 11.88
CA TRP A 65 8.45 -12.66 11.20
C TRP A 65 8.08 -13.48 9.95
N THR A 66 6.78 -13.61 9.70
CA THR A 66 6.27 -14.12 8.42
C THR A 66 6.12 -12.98 7.44
N ASP A 67 6.16 -13.30 6.15
CA ASP A 67 6.09 -12.32 5.06
C ASP A 67 4.76 -12.43 4.31
N THR A 68 4.29 -11.33 3.76
CA THR A 68 3.01 -11.25 3.03
C THR A 68 2.99 -12.16 1.79
N LEU A 69 4.12 -12.35 1.13
CA LEU A 69 4.25 -13.14 -0.10
C LEU A 69 4.72 -14.58 0.12
N GLN A 70 5.34 -14.89 1.28
CA GLN A 70 5.92 -16.21 1.57
C GLN A 70 5.05 -17.07 2.49
N GLY A 71 3.85 -16.60 2.84
CA GLY A 71 2.91 -17.32 3.68
C GLY A 71 3.48 -17.60 5.08
N ASN A 72 3.48 -18.88 5.50
CA ASN A 72 3.82 -19.27 6.87
C ASN A 72 5.32 -19.50 7.10
N THR A 73 6.18 -19.31 6.10
CA THR A 73 7.63 -19.51 6.24
C THR A 73 8.28 -18.29 6.90
N PRO A 74 8.66 -18.34 8.19
CA PRO A 74 9.21 -17.18 8.87
C PRO A 74 10.64 -16.88 8.41
N SER A 75 10.99 -15.60 8.39
CA SER A 75 12.36 -15.11 8.39
C SER A 75 12.79 -14.86 9.85
N ALA A 76 14.04 -15.18 10.17
CA ALA A 76 14.56 -15.00 11.52
C ALA A 76 15.91 -14.27 11.46
N GLN A 77 16.04 -13.19 12.24
CA GLN A 77 17.29 -12.45 12.38
C GLN A 77 17.52 -12.02 13.83
N GLN A 78 18.78 -12.09 14.24
CA GLN A 78 19.23 -11.64 15.58
C GLN A 78 19.67 -10.17 15.47
N ASP A 79 18.70 -9.27 15.18
CA ASP A 79 18.93 -7.85 14.98
C ASP A 79 17.70 -7.04 15.40
N ALA A 80 17.82 -6.12 16.36
CA ALA A 80 16.72 -5.25 16.78
C ALA A 80 16.24 -4.30 15.67
N ILE A 81 17.08 -4.01 14.66
CA ILE A 81 16.64 -3.26 13.47
C ILE A 81 15.70 -4.11 12.64
N PHE A 82 15.90 -5.42 12.53
CA PHE A 82 14.97 -6.31 11.84
C PHE A 82 13.59 -6.29 12.52
N GLU A 83 13.54 -6.30 13.84
CA GLU A 83 12.27 -6.13 14.59
C GLU A 83 11.63 -4.77 14.30
N LEU A 84 12.41 -3.68 14.39
CA LEU A 84 11.93 -2.33 14.14
C LEU A 84 11.29 -2.19 12.75
N VAL A 85 11.98 -2.65 11.70
CA VAL A 85 11.49 -2.52 10.32
C VAL A 85 10.32 -3.45 10.04
N SER A 86 10.30 -4.66 10.59
CA SER A 86 9.18 -5.60 10.43
C SER A 86 7.93 -5.10 11.13
N MET A 87 8.06 -4.55 12.33
CA MET A 87 6.95 -3.98 13.08
C MET A 87 6.40 -2.73 12.37
N ALA A 88 7.26 -1.83 11.90
CA ALA A 88 6.84 -0.63 11.18
C ALA A 88 6.22 -0.98 9.80
N PHE A 89 6.71 -2.01 9.13
CA PHE A 89 6.07 -2.56 7.94
C PHE A 89 4.62 -2.97 8.24
N ASN A 90 4.38 -3.69 9.34
CA ASN A 90 3.04 -4.10 9.73
C ASN A 90 2.15 -2.92 10.13
N VAL A 91 2.70 -1.85 10.71
CA VAL A 91 1.96 -0.58 10.91
C VAL A 91 1.49 0.00 9.57
N ALA A 92 2.36 0.02 8.56
CA ALA A 92 1.99 0.49 7.23
C ALA A 92 0.90 -0.40 6.60
N ILE A 93 1.02 -1.72 6.69
CA ILE A 93 -0.02 -2.67 6.24
C ILE A 93 -1.34 -2.45 6.99
N TRP A 94 -1.30 -2.20 8.30
CA TRP A 94 -2.52 -1.87 9.04
C TRP A 94 -3.21 -0.61 8.49
N HIS A 95 -2.46 0.44 8.18
CA HIS A 95 -3.02 1.65 7.58
C HIS A 95 -3.65 1.39 6.20
N THR A 96 -3.08 0.50 5.39
CA THR A 96 -3.69 0.11 4.10
C THR A 96 -5.00 -0.65 4.31
N LYS A 97 -5.06 -1.57 5.27
CA LYS A 97 -6.26 -2.32 5.62
C LYS A 97 -7.35 -1.42 6.23
N PHE A 98 -6.97 -0.48 7.10
CA PHE A 98 -7.87 0.54 7.63
C PHE A 98 -8.51 1.36 6.50
N ALA A 99 -7.69 1.85 5.57
CA ALA A 99 -8.14 2.58 4.39
C ALA A 99 -9.08 1.74 3.51
N SER A 100 -8.72 0.49 3.26
CA SER A 100 -9.54 -0.47 2.50
C SER A 100 -10.92 -0.69 3.13
N ARG A 101 -10.97 -0.87 4.46
CA ARG A 101 -12.23 -1.03 5.19
C ARG A 101 -13.13 0.20 5.08
N LEU A 102 -12.57 1.40 5.21
CA LEU A 102 -13.37 2.64 5.06
C LEU A 102 -13.86 2.84 3.63
N ALA A 103 -12.95 2.66 2.64
CA ALA A 103 -13.29 2.76 1.23
C ALA A 103 -14.30 1.70 0.75
N GLY A 104 -14.40 0.58 1.46
CA GLY A 104 -15.34 -0.51 1.19
C GLY A 104 -16.77 -0.25 1.67
N LYS A 105 -17.05 0.87 2.32
CA LYS A 105 -18.41 1.22 2.76
C LYS A 105 -19.30 1.62 1.59
N GLU A 106 -20.59 1.37 1.69
CA GLU A 106 -21.58 1.73 0.68
C GLU A 106 -21.66 3.25 0.47
N ASN A 107 -21.63 4.01 1.56
CA ASN A 107 -21.64 5.47 1.55
C ASN A 107 -20.44 5.97 2.34
N VAL A 108 -19.38 6.32 1.64
CA VAL A 108 -18.16 6.89 2.23
C VAL A 108 -18.41 8.40 2.45
N THR A 109 -18.28 8.85 3.68
CA THR A 109 -18.37 10.29 3.99
C THR A 109 -17.12 11.03 3.54
N GLU A 110 -17.20 12.36 3.45
CA GLU A 110 -16.04 13.21 3.11
C GLU A 110 -14.89 13.04 4.12
N GLU A 111 -15.20 12.94 5.41
CA GLU A 111 -14.19 12.74 6.46
C GLU A 111 -13.53 11.36 6.33
N GLU A 112 -14.31 10.31 6.08
CA GLU A 112 -13.77 8.97 5.82
C GLU A 112 -12.89 8.93 4.58
N ALA A 113 -13.27 9.62 3.51
CA ALA A 113 -12.45 9.74 2.31
C ALA A 113 -11.11 10.47 2.60
N LYS A 114 -11.12 11.51 3.45
CA LYS A 114 -9.89 12.17 3.93
C LYS A 114 -9.03 11.22 4.76
N ASP A 115 -9.65 10.40 5.63
CA ASP A 115 -8.94 9.41 6.44
C ASP A 115 -8.31 8.30 5.58
N VAL A 116 -9.03 7.80 4.57
CA VAL A 116 -8.49 6.87 3.57
C VAL A 116 -7.26 7.46 2.89
N HIS A 117 -7.39 8.65 2.33
CA HIS A 117 -6.33 9.34 1.64
C HIS A 117 -5.11 9.59 2.54
N ARG A 118 -5.34 10.05 3.78
CA ARG A 118 -4.29 10.31 4.77
C ARG A 118 -3.57 9.03 5.17
N SER A 119 -4.31 7.95 5.46
CA SER A 119 -3.74 6.66 5.88
C SER A 119 -2.89 6.02 4.79
N LEU A 120 -3.33 6.06 3.53
CA LEU A 120 -2.54 5.55 2.41
C LEU A 120 -1.25 6.35 2.18
N LYS A 121 -1.31 7.67 2.27
CA LYS A 121 -0.11 8.53 2.17
C LYS A 121 0.84 8.31 3.35
N PHE A 122 0.32 8.04 4.54
CA PHE A 122 1.14 7.74 5.70
C PHE A 122 1.82 6.37 5.57
N ALA A 123 1.08 5.35 5.12
CA ALA A 123 1.67 4.04 4.81
C ALA A 123 2.80 4.15 3.76
N ALA A 124 2.56 4.91 2.68
CA ALA A 124 3.60 5.18 1.67
C ALA A 124 4.83 5.86 2.28
N GLY A 125 4.65 6.77 3.24
CA GLY A 125 5.72 7.44 3.97
C GLY A 125 6.54 6.49 4.83
N ILE A 126 5.88 5.57 5.53
CA ILE A 126 6.55 4.53 6.31
C ILE A 126 7.41 3.65 5.38
N PHE A 127 6.84 3.09 4.31
CA PHE A 127 7.59 2.26 3.37
C PHE A 127 8.79 2.98 2.78
N LYS A 128 8.64 4.25 2.41
CA LYS A 128 9.74 5.09 1.92
C LYS A 128 10.84 5.22 2.95
N HIS A 129 10.49 5.61 4.18
CA HIS A 129 11.45 5.82 5.27
C HIS A 129 12.21 4.54 5.62
N LEU A 130 11.51 3.42 5.73
CA LEU A 130 12.14 2.12 6.01
C LEU A 130 13.15 1.74 4.95
N LYS A 131 12.77 1.86 3.67
CA LYS A 131 13.65 1.54 2.54
C LYS A 131 14.89 2.42 2.49
N GLU A 132 14.75 3.73 2.70
CA GLU A 132 15.83 4.70 2.54
C GLU A 132 16.78 4.73 3.75
N VAL A 133 16.27 4.51 4.97
CA VAL A 133 17.02 4.76 6.21
C VAL A 133 17.40 3.49 6.95
N HIS A 134 16.47 2.54 7.11
CA HIS A 134 16.66 1.42 8.04
C HIS A 134 17.05 0.11 7.38
N ILE A 135 16.47 -0.24 6.22
CA ILE A 135 16.81 -1.47 5.50
C ILE A 135 18.30 -1.53 5.14
N PRO A 136 18.96 -0.45 4.71
CA PRO A 136 20.42 -0.48 4.46
C PRO A 136 21.28 -0.75 5.70
N ARG A 137 20.72 -0.63 6.91
CA ARG A 137 21.41 -0.88 8.17
C ARG A 137 21.29 -2.33 8.65
N LEU A 138 20.46 -3.16 8.01
CA LEU A 138 20.36 -4.59 8.31
C LEU A 138 21.67 -5.29 7.96
N ILE A 139 22.18 -6.12 8.86
CA ILE A 139 23.40 -6.91 8.63
C ILE A 139 23.12 -7.99 7.58
N THR A 140 21.97 -8.64 7.69
CA THR A 140 21.52 -9.64 6.71
C THR A 140 20.48 -9.01 5.81
N PRO A 141 20.80 -8.76 4.53
CA PRO A 141 19.82 -8.28 3.56
C PRO A 141 18.63 -9.23 3.44
N ALA A 142 17.45 -8.65 3.16
CA ALA A 142 16.27 -9.47 2.93
C ALA A 142 16.42 -10.32 1.66
N GLU A 143 16.00 -11.58 1.75
CA GLU A 143 15.96 -12.50 0.61
C GLU A 143 14.92 -12.00 -0.43
N LYS A 144 15.11 -12.48 -1.67
CA LYS A 144 14.21 -12.13 -2.79
C LYS A 144 12.77 -12.57 -2.50
N GLY A 145 11.83 -11.66 -2.68
CA GLY A 145 10.40 -11.90 -2.44
C GLY A 145 9.96 -11.84 -0.97
N ARG A 146 10.83 -11.39 -0.07
CA ARG A 146 10.48 -11.07 1.32
C ARG A 146 9.96 -9.63 1.45
N ASP A 147 9.19 -9.34 2.48
CA ASP A 147 8.57 -8.02 2.70
C ASP A 147 9.58 -6.87 2.80
N LEU A 148 10.75 -7.14 3.37
CA LEU A 148 11.82 -6.15 3.51
C LEU A 148 12.73 -6.05 2.28
N GLU A 149 12.46 -6.79 1.22
CA GLU A 149 13.19 -6.62 -0.04
C GLU A 149 12.84 -5.26 -0.66
N PRO A 150 13.84 -4.47 -1.11
CA PRO A 150 13.59 -3.12 -1.63
C PRO A 150 12.54 -3.03 -2.75
N ARG A 151 12.43 -4.05 -3.61
CA ARG A 151 11.42 -4.06 -4.69
C ARG A 151 10.01 -4.29 -4.17
N VAL A 152 9.84 -5.18 -3.18
CA VAL A 152 8.54 -5.42 -2.53
C VAL A 152 8.10 -4.15 -1.81
N MET A 153 9.02 -3.51 -1.08
CA MET A 153 8.79 -2.25 -0.38
C MET A 153 8.42 -1.10 -1.34
N ASP A 154 9.14 -0.99 -2.47
CA ASP A 154 8.82 0.00 -3.52
C ASP A 154 7.43 -0.22 -4.11
N THR A 155 7.05 -1.48 -4.33
CA THR A 155 5.73 -1.82 -4.86
C THR A 155 4.63 -1.38 -3.91
N TYR A 156 4.75 -1.69 -2.62
CA TYR A 156 3.79 -1.23 -1.60
C TYR A 156 3.71 0.30 -1.54
N MET A 157 4.86 0.98 -1.52
CA MET A 157 4.91 2.45 -1.51
C MET A 157 4.18 3.06 -2.72
N VAL A 158 4.48 2.56 -3.93
CA VAL A 158 3.90 3.09 -5.16
C VAL A 158 2.42 2.74 -5.26
N GLN A 159 2.01 1.54 -4.82
CA GLN A 159 0.61 1.14 -4.76
C GLN A 159 -0.18 2.06 -3.81
N CYS A 160 0.32 2.30 -2.61
CA CYS A 160 -0.33 3.23 -1.65
C CYS A 160 -0.49 4.63 -2.25
N LYS A 161 0.50 5.14 -3.00
CA LYS A 161 0.38 6.41 -3.73
C LYS A 161 -0.73 6.34 -4.78
N ALA A 162 -0.77 5.28 -5.57
CA ALA A 162 -1.79 5.08 -6.60
C ALA A 162 -3.20 5.03 -5.99
N GLU A 163 -3.37 4.27 -4.92
CA GLU A 163 -4.65 4.13 -4.21
C GLU A 163 -5.10 5.44 -3.53
N ALA A 164 -4.17 6.21 -2.97
CA ALA A 164 -4.48 7.57 -2.48
C ALA A 164 -4.91 8.50 -3.63
N GLN A 165 -4.30 8.35 -4.81
CA GLN A 165 -4.65 9.11 -6.00
C GLN A 165 -6.06 8.74 -6.52
N GLU A 166 -6.51 7.50 -6.36
CA GLU A 166 -7.87 7.07 -6.68
C GLU A 166 -8.93 7.87 -5.92
N VAL A 167 -8.67 8.12 -4.62
CA VAL A 167 -9.55 8.96 -3.78
C VAL A 167 -9.63 10.38 -4.33
N THR A 168 -8.51 10.94 -4.76
CA THR A 168 -8.45 12.26 -5.38
C THR A 168 -9.25 12.31 -6.69
N ILE A 169 -9.14 11.28 -7.53
CA ILE A 169 -9.92 11.19 -8.79
C ILE A 169 -11.41 11.08 -8.49
N ALA A 170 -11.81 10.19 -7.57
CA ALA A 170 -13.22 10.03 -7.20
C ALA A 170 -13.82 11.37 -6.73
N ARG A 171 -13.09 12.10 -5.89
CA ARG A 171 -13.52 13.43 -5.43
C ARG A 171 -13.56 14.47 -6.54
N ALA A 172 -12.59 14.44 -7.46
CA ALA A 172 -12.58 15.34 -8.62
C ALA A 172 -13.79 15.12 -9.54
N ILE A 173 -14.19 13.85 -9.72
CA ILE A 173 -15.38 13.48 -10.50
C ILE A 173 -16.65 13.95 -9.78
N GLU A 174 -16.77 13.70 -8.49
CA GLU A 174 -17.94 14.12 -7.67
C GLU A 174 -18.13 15.63 -7.70
N LEU A 175 -17.06 16.40 -7.55
CA LEU A 175 -17.05 17.85 -7.59
C LEU A 175 -17.13 18.43 -9.02
N LYS A 176 -17.22 17.58 -10.04
CA LYS A 176 -17.31 17.96 -11.46
C LYS A 176 -16.16 18.87 -11.91
N HIS A 177 -14.94 18.55 -11.46
CA HIS A 177 -13.76 19.24 -11.94
C HIS A 177 -13.57 19.08 -13.45
N ASN A 178 -12.69 19.91 -14.02
CA ASN A 178 -12.36 19.90 -15.44
C ASN A 178 -11.92 18.51 -15.91
N ALA A 179 -12.47 18.05 -17.04
CA ALA A 179 -12.15 16.74 -17.65
C ALA A 179 -10.65 16.56 -17.93
N THR A 180 -9.95 17.64 -18.30
CA THR A 180 -8.49 17.62 -18.52
C THR A 180 -7.73 17.25 -17.25
N LEU A 181 -8.11 17.79 -16.10
CA LEU A 181 -7.49 17.44 -14.83
C LEU A 181 -7.76 15.99 -14.46
N ILE A 182 -9.01 15.52 -14.59
CA ILE A 182 -9.38 14.15 -14.26
C ILE A 182 -8.62 13.17 -15.17
N ALA A 183 -8.51 13.48 -16.47
CA ALA A 183 -7.74 12.68 -17.41
C ALA A 183 -6.25 12.60 -17.03
N ALA A 184 -5.65 13.74 -16.63
CA ALA A 184 -4.25 13.80 -16.21
C ALA A 184 -4.01 13.00 -14.93
N LEU A 185 -4.86 13.15 -13.92
CA LEU A 185 -4.77 12.39 -12.66
C LEU A 185 -4.93 10.88 -12.91
N ALA A 186 -5.88 10.48 -13.76
CA ALA A 186 -6.10 9.09 -14.10
C ALA A 186 -4.90 8.48 -14.85
N PHE A 187 -4.31 9.23 -15.77
CA PHE A 187 -3.11 8.81 -16.49
C PHE A 187 -1.91 8.60 -15.56
N GLU A 188 -1.65 9.53 -14.64
CA GLU A 188 -0.59 9.38 -13.63
C GLU A 188 -0.85 8.20 -12.70
N THR A 189 -2.11 7.95 -12.34
CA THR A 189 -2.48 6.79 -11.51
C THR A 189 -2.19 5.48 -12.26
N ALA A 190 -2.54 5.40 -13.54
CA ALA A 190 -2.19 4.25 -14.37
C ALA A 190 -0.68 4.01 -14.45
N ASN A 191 0.11 5.09 -14.57
CA ASN A 191 1.57 5.02 -14.57
C ASN A 191 2.13 4.52 -13.23
N PHE A 192 1.54 4.89 -12.09
CA PHE A 192 1.94 4.34 -10.80
C PHE A 192 1.71 2.83 -10.74
N TYR A 193 0.55 2.34 -11.17
CA TYR A 193 0.27 0.91 -11.22
C TYR A 193 1.19 0.16 -12.19
N GLN A 194 1.49 0.74 -13.36
CA GLN A 194 2.45 0.18 -14.29
C GLN A 194 3.85 0.07 -13.69
N LYS A 195 4.31 1.11 -12.99
CA LYS A 195 5.59 1.12 -12.30
C LYS A 195 5.64 0.04 -11.23
N ALA A 196 4.59 -0.10 -10.44
CA ALA A 196 4.48 -1.13 -9.40
C ALA A 196 4.54 -2.55 -10.00
N ASP A 197 3.82 -2.83 -11.10
CA ASP A 197 3.89 -4.12 -11.79
C ASP A 197 5.29 -4.41 -12.33
N HIS A 198 5.95 -3.43 -12.95
CA HIS A 198 7.31 -3.58 -13.47
C HIS A 198 8.31 -3.91 -12.36
N THR A 199 8.16 -3.34 -11.18
CA THR A 199 9.03 -3.62 -10.03
C THR A 199 8.94 -5.09 -9.61
N LEU A 200 7.77 -5.71 -9.70
CA LEU A 200 7.56 -7.13 -9.36
C LEU A 200 7.96 -8.10 -10.47
N ASN A 201 8.29 -7.63 -11.67
CA ASN A 201 8.51 -8.47 -12.85
C ASN A 201 9.64 -9.50 -12.68
N THR A 202 10.59 -9.23 -11.79
CA THR A 202 11.74 -10.09 -11.53
C THR A 202 11.54 -11.06 -10.37
N LEU A 203 10.39 -11.00 -9.67
CA LEU A 203 10.05 -11.92 -8.60
C LEU A 203 9.46 -13.23 -9.16
N GLU A 204 9.55 -14.28 -8.33
CA GLU A 204 8.98 -15.59 -8.70
C GLU A 204 7.48 -15.49 -8.95
N PRO A 205 6.96 -16.09 -10.04
CA PRO A 205 5.55 -16.03 -10.38
C PRO A 205 4.62 -16.58 -9.30
N GLU A 206 5.05 -17.58 -8.55
CA GLU A 206 4.26 -18.23 -7.50
C GLU A 206 3.83 -17.26 -6.40
N CYS A 207 4.68 -16.31 -6.03
CA CYS A 207 4.39 -15.32 -5.00
C CYS A 207 3.86 -13.99 -5.57
N SER A 208 4.20 -13.62 -6.82
CA SER A 208 3.91 -12.29 -7.36
C SER A 208 2.76 -12.25 -8.37
N SER A 209 2.40 -13.37 -9.02
CA SER A 209 1.45 -13.36 -10.15
C SER A 209 0.10 -12.75 -9.81
N LYS A 210 -0.47 -13.08 -8.66
CA LYS A 210 -1.79 -12.57 -8.27
C LYS A 210 -1.75 -11.06 -8.04
N TRP A 211 -0.73 -10.58 -7.32
CA TRP A 211 -0.52 -9.15 -7.09
C TRP A 211 -0.29 -8.40 -8.39
N ARG A 212 0.54 -8.93 -9.28
CA ARG A 212 0.76 -8.35 -10.61
C ARG A 212 -0.54 -8.25 -11.43
N LYS A 213 -1.40 -9.27 -11.38
CA LYS A 213 -2.72 -9.21 -12.05
C LYS A 213 -3.59 -8.09 -11.51
N TYR A 214 -3.57 -7.86 -10.21
CA TYR A 214 -4.27 -6.73 -9.59
C TYR A 214 -3.73 -5.39 -10.10
N LEU A 215 -2.40 -5.21 -10.10
CA LEU A 215 -1.77 -3.97 -10.57
C LEU A 215 -2.06 -3.70 -12.05
N GLN A 216 -1.97 -4.73 -12.90
CA GLN A 216 -2.31 -4.64 -14.33
C GLN A 216 -3.79 -4.29 -14.56
N LEU A 217 -4.68 -4.89 -13.77
CA LEU A 217 -6.12 -4.56 -13.79
C LEU A 217 -6.33 -3.07 -13.52
N LYS A 218 -5.75 -2.56 -12.43
CA LYS A 218 -5.86 -1.16 -12.04
C LYS A 218 -5.24 -0.22 -13.07
N GLN A 219 -4.09 -0.58 -13.64
CA GLN A 219 -3.45 0.17 -14.72
C GLN A 219 -4.42 0.37 -15.90
N HIS A 220 -4.98 -0.72 -16.44
CA HIS A 220 -5.88 -0.63 -17.59
C HIS A 220 -7.19 0.09 -17.28
N PHE A 221 -7.68 -0.07 -16.06
CA PHE A 221 -8.87 0.62 -15.59
C PHE A 221 -8.67 2.14 -15.56
N TYR A 222 -7.56 2.62 -15.00
CA TYR A 222 -7.25 4.06 -14.96
C TYR A 222 -6.81 4.61 -16.32
N MET A 223 -6.23 3.80 -17.20
CA MET A 223 -6.05 4.17 -18.61
C MET A 223 -7.39 4.40 -19.31
N ALA A 224 -8.40 3.57 -19.02
CA ALA A 224 -9.74 3.76 -19.59
C ALA A 224 -10.37 5.08 -19.09
N TYR A 225 -10.20 5.44 -17.82
CA TYR A 225 -10.59 6.77 -17.29
C TYR A 225 -9.86 7.91 -18.02
N ALA A 226 -8.53 7.79 -18.17
CA ALA A 226 -7.73 8.82 -18.80
C ALA A 226 -8.20 9.09 -20.25
N TYR A 227 -8.37 8.04 -21.05
CA TYR A 227 -8.85 8.18 -22.43
C TYR A 227 -10.31 8.64 -22.51
N CYS A 228 -11.17 8.22 -21.58
CA CYS A 228 -12.57 8.65 -21.54
C CYS A 228 -12.68 10.16 -21.32
N TYR A 229 -12.02 10.70 -20.29
CA TYR A 229 -12.04 12.13 -19.99
C TYR A 229 -11.22 12.95 -20.98
N HIS A 230 -10.15 12.40 -21.55
CA HIS A 230 -9.44 13.03 -22.66
C HIS A 230 -10.34 13.17 -23.90
N GLY A 231 -11.12 12.14 -24.22
CA GLY A 231 -12.12 12.20 -25.28
C GLY A 231 -13.16 13.31 -25.07
N GLN A 232 -13.63 13.49 -23.83
CA GLN A 232 -14.52 14.60 -23.49
C GLN A 232 -13.83 15.98 -23.69
N THR A 233 -12.56 16.11 -23.33
CA THR A 233 -11.78 17.34 -23.56
C THR A 233 -11.64 17.64 -25.06
N LEU A 234 -11.35 16.63 -25.85
CA LEU A 234 -11.23 16.76 -27.32
C LEU A 234 -12.56 17.19 -27.96
N LEU A 235 -13.67 16.64 -27.48
CA LEU A 235 -15.00 17.03 -27.96
C LEU A 235 -15.31 18.51 -27.68
N VAL A 236 -15.01 19.00 -26.48
CA VAL A 236 -15.17 20.42 -26.12
C VAL A 236 -14.26 21.32 -26.97
N SER A 237 -13.17 20.79 -27.51
CA SER A 237 -12.26 21.49 -28.41
C SER A 237 -12.63 21.32 -29.90
N ASP A 238 -13.84 20.89 -30.21
CA ASP A 238 -14.35 20.61 -31.59
C ASP A 238 -13.53 19.57 -32.38
N LYS A 239 -12.74 18.72 -31.69
CA LYS A 239 -11.95 17.65 -32.30
C LYS A 239 -12.68 16.31 -32.25
N CYS A 240 -13.88 16.26 -32.81
CA CYS A 240 -14.79 15.13 -32.65
C CYS A 240 -14.19 13.78 -33.17
N GLY A 241 -13.46 13.79 -34.28
CA GLY A 241 -12.81 12.56 -34.81
C GLY A 241 -11.75 12.00 -33.87
N GLU A 242 -10.91 12.88 -33.29
CA GLU A 242 -9.92 12.49 -32.26
C GLU A 242 -10.60 12.05 -30.95
N SER A 243 -11.71 12.68 -30.57
CA SER A 243 -12.53 12.32 -29.40
C SER A 243 -13.04 10.86 -29.55
N ILE A 244 -13.63 10.52 -30.70
CA ILE A 244 -14.12 9.17 -31.00
C ILE A 244 -12.97 8.16 -30.86
N ARG A 245 -11.79 8.46 -31.41
CA ARG A 245 -10.64 7.54 -31.37
C ARG A 245 -10.14 7.35 -29.93
N SER A 246 -10.11 8.41 -29.12
CA SER A 246 -9.77 8.35 -27.69
C SER A 246 -10.76 7.47 -26.92
N LEU A 247 -12.07 7.63 -27.16
CA LEU A 247 -13.11 6.83 -26.51
C LEU A 247 -13.10 5.35 -26.92
N GLN A 248 -12.77 5.05 -28.17
CA GLN A 248 -12.55 3.66 -28.63
C GLN A 248 -11.36 3.02 -27.90
N GLU A 249 -10.29 3.77 -27.63
CA GLU A 249 -9.17 3.25 -26.85
C GLU A 249 -9.55 3.09 -25.36
N ALA A 250 -10.40 3.99 -24.81
CA ALA A 250 -10.98 3.82 -23.48
C ALA A 250 -11.78 2.52 -23.37
N GLU A 251 -12.62 2.21 -24.35
CA GLU A 251 -13.42 0.96 -24.40
C GLU A 251 -12.52 -0.28 -24.45
N LYS A 252 -11.45 -0.23 -25.24
CA LYS A 252 -10.47 -1.32 -25.34
C LYS A 252 -9.72 -1.53 -24.02
N CYS A 253 -9.27 -0.46 -23.35
CA CYS A 253 -8.64 -0.53 -22.04
C CYS A 253 -9.61 -1.08 -20.99
N TYR A 254 -10.86 -0.65 -21.00
CA TYR A 254 -11.91 -1.14 -20.10
C TYR A 254 -12.16 -2.64 -20.31
N SER A 255 -12.32 -3.10 -21.56
CA SER A 255 -12.50 -4.51 -21.87
C SER A 255 -11.30 -5.36 -21.43
N ARG A 256 -10.07 -4.82 -21.53
CA ARG A 256 -8.88 -5.49 -21.01
C ARG A 256 -8.91 -5.58 -19.48
N ALA A 257 -9.35 -4.52 -18.79
CA ALA A 257 -9.54 -4.53 -17.34
C ALA A 257 -10.57 -5.59 -16.91
N GLU A 258 -11.69 -5.72 -17.63
CA GLU A 258 -12.68 -6.80 -17.39
C GLU A 258 -12.10 -8.20 -17.56
N ALA A 259 -11.28 -8.41 -18.58
CA ALA A 259 -10.58 -9.68 -18.78
C ALA A 259 -9.61 -9.97 -17.63
N LEU A 260 -8.85 -8.96 -17.20
CA LEU A 260 -7.93 -9.06 -16.07
C LEU A 260 -8.63 -9.32 -14.74
N CYS A 261 -9.87 -8.83 -14.53
CA CYS A 261 -10.68 -9.21 -13.37
C CYS A 261 -10.92 -10.72 -13.29
N LYS A 262 -11.20 -11.34 -14.44
CA LYS A 262 -11.41 -12.79 -14.53
C LYS A 262 -10.10 -13.54 -14.28
N GLU A 263 -9.01 -13.09 -14.90
CA GLU A 263 -7.67 -13.66 -14.70
C GLU A 263 -7.24 -13.56 -13.22
N TYR A 264 -7.40 -12.41 -12.59
CA TYR A 264 -7.09 -12.17 -11.18
C TYR A 264 -7.85 -13.14 -10.25
N ARG A 265 -9.16 -13.32 -10.50
CA ARG A 265 -10.00 -14.23 -9.71
C ARG A 265 -9.53 -15.70 -9.82
N GLN A 266 -8.98 -16.09 -10.96
CA GLN A 266 -8.51 -17.46 -11.22
C GLN A 266 -7.06 -17.68 -10.75
N THR A 267 -6.28 -16.61 -10.60
CA THR A 267 -4.86 -16.72 -10.21
C THR A 267 -4.75 -17.04 -8.72
N LYS A 268 -4.05 -18.15 -8.42
CA LYS A 268 -3.69 -18.52 -7.05
C LYS A 268 -2.51 -17.67 -6.59
N GLY A 269 -2.44 -17.43 -5.30
CA GLY A 269 -1.34 -16.68 -4.69
C GLY A 269 -1.78 -15.99 -3.39
N PRO A 270 -0.83 -15.42 -2.64
CA PRO A 270 -1.13 -14.64 -1.45
C PRO A 270 -1.97 -13.41 -1.79
N GLY A 271 -2.74 -12.93 -0.83
CA GLY A 271 -3.61 -11.77 -0.93
C GLY A 271 -5.11 -12.12 -0.91
N SER A 272 -5.93 -11.10 -0.65
CA SER A 272 -7.38 -11.23 -0.59
C SER A 272 -8.00 -11.42 -1.97
N THR A 273 -9.22 -11.92 -2.01
CA THR A 273 -10.03 -12.03 -3.22
C THR A 273 -10.88 -10.78 -3.38
N ALA A 274 -10.28 -9.69 -3.86
CA ALA A 274 -11.07 -8.54 -4.30
C ALA A 274 -11.93 -8.91 -5.53
N LYS A 275 -13.10 -8.30 -5.64
CA LYS A 275 -14.02 -8.49 -6.75
C LYS A 275 -14.31 -7.16 -7.46
N PRO A 276 -13.32 -6.57 -8.15
CA PRO A 276 -13.45 -5.22 -8.72
C PRO A 276 -14.64 -5.08 -9.66
N SER A 277 -14.96 -6.13 -10.42
CA SER A 277 -16.07 -6.11 -11.39
C SER A 277 -17.47 -6.01 -10.75
N GLU A 278 -17.59 -6.26 -9.47
CA GLU A 278 -18.86 -6.16 -8.72
C GLU A 278 -19.06 -4.77 -8.11
N GLN A 279 -18.09 -3.88 -8.28
CA GLN A 279 -18.14 -2.54 -7.68
C GLN A 279 -18.81 -1.51 -8.59
N LEU A 280 -19.62 -0.64 -8.00
CA LEU A 280 -20.35 0.40 -8.70
C LEU A 280 -19.40 1.30 -9.50
N PHE A 281 -18.28 1.69 -8.92
CA PHE A 281 -17.27 2.54 -9.55
C PHE A 281 -16.73 1.93 -10.86
N PHE A 282 -16.50 0.62 -10.89
CA PHE A 282 -16.05 -0.09 -12.08
C PHE A 282 -17.12 -0.13 -13.16
N THR A 283 -18.35 -0.50 -12.80
CA THR A 283 -19.47 -0.62 -13.76
C THR A 283 -19.93 0.73 -14.31
N THR A 284 -19.85 1.79 -13.50
CA THR A 284 -20.20 3.15 -13.92
C THR A 284 -19.31 3.65 -15.05
N LEU A 285 -18.01 3.34 -15.04
CA LEU A 285 -17.09 3.74 -16.11
C LEU A 285 -17.49 3.14 -17.46
N GLY A 286 -17.84 1.86 -17.51
CA GLY A 286 -18.27 1.21 -18.75
C GLY A 286 -19.48 1.89 -19.38
N GLY A 287 -20.48 2.26 -18.55
CA GLY A 287 -21.63 3.04 -18.98
C GLY A 287 -21.27 4.44 -19.48
N LEU A 288 -20.37 5.12 -18.78
CA LEU A 288 -19.89 6.46 -19.15
C LEU A 288 -19.19 6.44 -20.51
N ILE A 289 -18.26 5.50 -20.74
CA ILE A 289 -17.54 5.35 -22.02
C ILE A 289 -18.52 5.13 -23.15
N LYS A 290 -19.43 4.15 -23.00
CA LYS A 290 -20.40 3.81 -24.04
C LYS A 290 -21.31 4.97 -24.39
N ASN A 291 -21.89 5.66 -23.40
CA ASN A 291 -22.79 6.78 -23.61
C ASN A 291 -22.07 7.96 -24.27
N THR A 292 -20.82 8.24 -23.86
CA THR A 292 -20.03 9.34 -24.42
C THR A 292 -19.63 9.02 -25.86
N LEU A 293 -19.22 7.79 -26.15
CA LEU A 293 -18.86 7.36 -27.51
C LEU A 293 -20.05 7.46 -28.46
N GLN A 294 -21.21 6.94 -28.08
CA GLN A 294 -22.42 7.03 -28.88
C GLN A 294 -22.84 8.49 -29.15
N LYS A 295 -22.70 9.36 -28.16
CA LYS A 295 -22.93 10.80 -28.32
C LYS A 295 -21.99 11.38 -29.38
N CYS A 296 -20.68 11.14 -29.26
CA CYS A 296 -19.68 11.66 -30.20
C CYS A 296 -19.87 11.14 -31.60
N GLU A 297 -20.17 9.85 -31.81
CA GLU A 297 -20.43 9.26 -33.11
C GLU A 297 -21.65 9.89 -33.77
N ARG A 298 -22.74 10.09 -32.99
CA ARG A 298 -23.95 10.78 -33.51
C ARG A 298 -23.64 12.22 -33.87
N GLU A 299 -22.98 12.98 -33.05
CA GLU A 299 -22.62 14.37 -33.31
C GLU A 299 -21.66 14.48 -34.49
N ASN A 300 -20.73 13.55 -34.64
CA ASN A 300 -19.85 13.50 -35.79
C ASN A 300 -20.61 13.24 -37.09
N GLY A 301 -21.62 12.35 -37.08
CA GLY A 301 -22.41 12.02 -38.26
C GLY A 301 -23.35 13.12 -38.71
N PHE A 302 -23.76 14.05 -37.84
CA PHE A 302 -24.73 15.11 -38.14
C PHE A 302 -24.16 16.53 -38.15
N ILE A 303 -23.04 16.76 -37.42
CA ILE A 303 -22.54 18.11 -37.20
C ILE A 303 -21.09 18.27 -37.71
N TYR A 304 -20.16 17.38 -37.23
CA TYR A 304 -18.73 17.62 -37.44
C TYR A 304 -18.17 17.01 -38.71
N PHE A 305 -18.62 15.82 -39.08
CA PHE A 305 -18.14 15.06 -40.25
C PHE A 305 -16.61 14.86 -40.27
N HIS A 306 -15.96 14.80 -39.10
CA HIS A 306 -14.51 14.63 -38.97
C HIS A 306 -14.11 13.18 -39.27
N LYS A 307 -12.97 13.03 -39.94
CA LYS A 307 -12.35 11.70 -40.11
C LYS A 307 -11.80 11.22 -38.75
N VAL A 308 -12.15 10.02 -38.36
CA VAL A 308 -11.57 9.37 -37.17
C VAL A 308 -10.13 8.94 -37.48
N PRO A 309 -9.10 9.40 -36.74
CA PRO A 309 -7.72 9.03 -37.02
C PRO A 309 -7.46 7.56 -36.70
N ALA A 310 -6.50 6.95 -37.43
CA ALA A 310 -6.05 5.59 -37.12
C ALA A 310 -5.22 5.53 -35.83
N GLU A 311 -4.42 6.55 -35.61
CA GLU A 311 -3.55 6.66 -34.40
C GLU A 311 -4.36 7.15 -33.20
N VAL A 312 -4.01 6.60 -32.03
CA VAL A 312 -4.59 7.03 -30.75
C VAL A 312 -4.02 8.38 -30.37
N PRO A 313 -4.87 9.37 -30.01
CA PRO A 313 -4.37 10.64 -29.48
C PRO A 313 -3.47 10.41 -28.27
N GLN A 314 -2.32 11.06 -28.27
CA GLN A 314 -1.36 10.91 -27.18
C GLN A 314 -1.87 11.57 -25.90
N LEU A 315 -1.70 10.89 -24.77
CA LEU A 315 -1.97 11.42 -23.44
C LEU A 315 -0.72 12.16 -22.93
N GLU A 316 -0.44 13.33 -23.49
CA GLU A 316 0.64 14.22 -23.01
C GLU A 316 0.19 15.03 -21.78
N LEU A 317 -0.42 14.34 -20.82
CA LEU A 317 -1.05 14.97 -19.69
C LEU A 317 -0.11 14.90 -18.48
N LYS A 318 0.27 16.06 -17.96
CA LYS A 318 0.89 16.15 -16.62
C LYS A 318 -0.11 16.77 -15.67
N ALA A 319 -0.42 16.06 -14.61
CA ALA A 319 -1.21 16.64 -13.54
C ALA A 319 -0.40 17.73 -12.84
N SER A 320 -0.89 18.96 -12.91
CA SER A 320 -0.23 20.13 -12.30
C SER A 320 -0.44 20.21 -10.79
N TYR A 321 -1.46 19.54 -10.27
CA TYR A 321 -1.81 19.47 -8.85
C TYR A 321 -2.63 18.21 -8.55
N GLY A 322 -2.82 17.92 -7.27
CA GLY A 322 -3.64 16.78 -6.82
C GLY A 322 -2.89 15.45 -6.80
N LEU A 323 -1.58 15.42 -7.07
CA LEU A 323 -0.78 14.21 -6.95
C LEU A 323 -0.60 13.82 -5.47
N ALA A 324 -0.83 12.54 -5.19
CA ALA A 324 -0.62 12.00 -3.86
C ALA A 324 0.88 11.81 -3.58
N GLU A 325 1.39 12.49 -2.56
CA GLU A 325 2.77 12.35 -2.10
C GLU A 325 2.81 11.70 -0.71
N PRO A 326 3.81 10.86 -0.42
CA PRO A 326 3.98 10.25 0.90
C PRO A 326 4.07 11.30 2.00
N ILE A 327 3.41 11.06 3.13
CA ILE A 327 3.59 11.87 4.34
C ILE A 327 4.90 11.46 4.98
N SER A 328 5.73 12.44 5.38
CA SER A 328 6.98 12.14 6.09
C SER A 328 6.71 11.34 7.36
N PHE A 329 7.49 10.29 7.55
CA PHE A 329 7.47 9.44 8.74
C PHE A 329 8.81 9.51 9.44
N GLU A 330 8.77 9.61 10.76
CA GLU A 330 9.93 9.52 11.63
C GLU A 330 9.57 8.67 12.84
N PHE A 331 10.53 7.89 13.32
CA PHE A 331 10.34 7.17 14.57
C PHE A 331 10.32 8.13 15.77
N PRO A 332 9.57 7.80 16.83
CA PRO A 332 9.55 8.63 18.04
C PRO A 332 10.94 8.74 18.66
N ALA A 333 11.12 9.72 19.50
CA ALA A 333 12.34 9.85 20.30
C ALA A 333 12.52 8.66 21.25
N LEU A 334 13.76 8.42 21.67
CA LEU A 334 14.10 7.41 22.64
C LEU A 334 13.29 7.63 23.94
N SER A 335 12.78 6.54 24.53
CA SER A 335 12.04 6.59 25.79
C SER A 335 12.92 7.15 26.93
N GLU A 336 12.34 7.97 27.78
CA GLU A 336 13.00 8.49 29.00
C GLU A 336 13.42 7.36 29.97
N GLN A 337 12.85 6.18 29.85
CA GLN A 337 13.26 5.00 30.61
C GLN A 337 14.62 4.44 30.15
N CYS A 338 15.08 4.80 28.97
CA CYS A 338 16.34 4.34 28.38
C CYS A 338 17.50 5.24 28.85
N THR A 339 17.92 5.12 30.11
CA THR A 339 19.02 5.90 30.62
C THR A 339 20.36 5.16 30.53
N PRO A 340 21.52 5.87 30.51
CA PRO A 340 22.84 5.26 30.57
C PRO A 340 23.02 4.31 31.75
N GLU A 341 22.42 4.61 32.92
CA GLU A 341 22.47 3.78 34.12
C GLU A 341 21.76 2.43 33.89
N VAL A 342 20.57 2.46 33.28
CA VAL A 342 19.83 1.22 32.90
C VAL A 342 20.64 0.40 31.90
N TYR A 343 21.25 1.05 30.93
CA TYR A 343 22.08 0.39 29.92
C TYR A 343 23.35 -0.24 30.51
N THR A 344 24.02 0.40 31.43
CA THR A 344 25.23 -0.14 32.09
C THR A 344 24.93 -1.32 33.00
N THR A 345 23.73 -1.38 33.61
CA THR A 345 23.31 -2.50 34.48
C THR A 345 22.95 -3.76 33.68
N PHE A 346 22.89 -3.66 32.34
CA PHE A 346 22.57 -4.78 31.47
C PHE A 346 23.74 -5.78 31.40
N ASP A 347 23.57 -6.92 32.02
CA ASP A 347 24.57 -8.00 32.06
C ASP A 347 24.29 -9.04 30.96
N LEU A 348 25.09 -9.00 29.89
CA LEU A 348 24.99 -9.92 28.77
C LEU A 348 25.20 -11.41 29.16
N THR A 349 25.91 -11.65 30.26
CA THR A 349 26.23 -13.04 30.68
C THR A 349 25.03 -13.76 31.29
N LYS A 350 24.05 -13.02 31.82
CA LYS A 350 22.82 -13.60 32.38
C LYS A 350 21.84 -14.06 31.32
N GLY A 351 21.78 -13.40 30.16
CA GLY A 351 20.96 -13.80 29.03
C GLY A 351 21.46 -15.09 28.38
N ALA A 352 22.77 -15.23 28.19
CA ALA A 352 23.38 -16.42 27.55
C ALA A 352 23.24 -17.71 28.39
N LYS A 353 23.02 -17.62 29.70
CA LYS A 353 22.79 -18.80 30.55
C LYS A 353 21.34 -19.31 30.49
N ALA A 354 20.38 -18.48 30.17
CA ALA A 354 18.99 -18.89 30.06
C ALA A 354 18.70 -19.72 28.78
N GLU A 355 19.44 -19.50 27.70
CA GLU A 355 19.28 -20.26 26.44
C GLU A 355 19.86 -21.68 26.49
N LYS A 356 20.75 -22.00 27.45
CA LYS A 356 21.29 -23.35 27.62
C LYS A 356 20.40 -24.33 28.41
N ALA A 357 19.26 -23.86 28.92
CA ALA A 357 18.32 -24.68 29.66
C ALA A 357 17.16 -25.13 28.75
N LYS A 358 17.34 -26.31 28.15
CA LYS A 358 16.41 -27.16 27.35
C LYS A 358 15.95 -26.57 26.01
N PRO A 359 16.01 -27.36 24.91
CA PRO A 359 15.32 -27.03 23.68
C PRO A 359 13.81 -27.02 24.00
N LYS A 360 13.23 -25.83 24.13
CA LYS A 360 11.77 -25.69 23.98
C LYS A 360 11.46 -26.15 22.56
N GLN A 361 10.56 -27.13 22.43
CA GLN A 361 9.95 -27.45 21.15
C GLN A 361 9.60 -26.12 20.45
N GLU A 362 10.02 -25.99 19.21
CA GLU A 362 9.62 -24.88 18.36
C GLU A 362 8.09 -24.85 18.37
N GLU A 363 7.53 -23.91 19.11
CA GLU A 363 6.11 -23.58 18.93
C GLU A 363 6.00 -23.04 17.52
N ASP A 364 5.29 -23.77 16.67
CA ASP A 364 4.93 -23.31 15.34
C ASP A 364 4.38 -21.87 15.46
N VAL A 365 5.04 -20.94 14.79
CA VAL A 365 4.55 -19.57 14.67
C VAL A 365 3.22 -19.66 13.95
N LYS A 366 2.13 -19.61 14.71
CA LYS A 366 0.80 -19.60 14.11
C LYS A 366 0.65 -18.29 13.35
N PRO A 367 0.35 -18.34 12.04
CA PRO A 367 0.06 -17.13 11.30
C PRO A 367 -1.10 -16.41 11.99
N MET A 368 -0.99 -15.09 12.07
CA MET A 368 -2.05 -14.24 12.56
C MET A 368 -3.22 -14.36 11.56
N LYS A 369 -4.26 -15.12 11.92
CA LYS A 369 -5.45 -15.25 11.09
C LYS A 369 -6.21 -13.93 11.17
N GLU A 370 -6.35 -13.28 10.04
CA GLU A 370 -7.36 -12.23 9.91
C GLU A 370 -8.74 -12.84 10.26
N PRO A 371 -9.57 -12.15 11.07
CA PRO A 371 -10.95 -12.55 11.19
C PRO A 371 -11.54 -12.59 9.78
N ASP A 372 -12.20 -13.68 9.42
CA ASP A 372 -12.89 -13.81 8.13
C ASP A 372 -13.79 -12.59 7.95
N MET A 373 -13.31 -11.60 7.21
CA MET A 373 -14.14 -10.49 6.77
C MET A 373 -15.14 -11.11 5.81
N LYS A 374 -16.29 -11.51 6.35
CA LYS A 374 -17.43 -11.82 5.50
C LYS A 374 -17.60 -10.63 4.58
N PRO A 375 -17.59 -10.82 3.26
CA PRO A 375 -17.84 -9.72 2.35
C PRO A 375 -19.18 -9.13 2.75
N GLN A 376 -19.16 -7.93 3.32
CA GLN A 376 -20.39 -7.14 3.37
C GLN A 376 -20.83 -7.01 1.91
N LYS A 377 -22.03 -7.48 1.63
CA LYS A 377 -22.63 -7.35 0.32
C LYS A 377 -22.60 -5.88 -0.03
N ASP A 378 -21.97 -5.62 -1.15
CA ASP A 378 -22.10 -4.46 -2.01
C ASP A 378 -21.46 -3.13 -1.57
N THR A 379 -20.79 -2.57 -2.55
CA THR A 379 -20.48 -1.18 -2.83
C THR A 379 -19.26 -0.59 -2.15
N GLY A 380 -18.36 -0.17 -2.95
CA GLY A 380 -17.19 0.63 -2.60
C GLY A 380 -15.89 0.05 -3.17
N CYS A 381 -14.98 0.90 -3.56
CA CYS A 381 -13.64 0.50 -3.96
C CYS A 381 -12.97 -0.26 -2.81
N VAL A 382 -12.95 -1.57 -2.87
CA VAL A 382 -12.13 -2.37 -1.97
C VAL A 382 -10.71 -2.31 -2.50
N ILE A 383 -9.94 -1.48 -1.89
CA ILE A 383 -8.50 -1.49 -2.00
C ILE A 383 -8.05 -2.69 -1.18
N SER A 384 -7.52 -3.71 -1.83
CA SER A 384 -7.06 -4.95 -1.19
C SER A 384 -5.63 -4.81 -0.69
#